data_06dd196fbe29d065672b1c1e55a6726f
#
_entry.id   06dd196fbe29d065672b1c1e55a6726f
#
_cell.length_a   1.000
_cell.length_b   1.000
_cell.length_c   1.000
_cell.angle_alpha   90.00
_cell.angle_beta   90.00
_cell.angle_gamma   90.00
#
_symmetry.space_group_name_H-M   'P 1'
#
loop_
_entity.id
_entity.type
_entity.pdbx_description
1 polymer ?
#
loop_
_entity_poly.entity_id
_entity_poly.type
_entity_poly.pdbx_seq_one_letter_code
_entity_poly.pdbx_strand_id
1 'polypeptide(L)'
;MAAMSGDKKQVMVSILGQTFPLVTTGDPADTEALALEVDELMNSIATRSRNLDSARVAILASLHLADKLRQTEGELKALNGKVEERTRHLSALLADIS
;
A
#
# COMPACT_ATOMS: atom_id res chain seq x y z
N MET A 1 -3.85 26.72 8.06
CA MET A 1 -4.05 27.17 7.49
C MET A 1 -4.31 26.91 6.13
N ALA A 2 -4.95 27.59 5.67
CA ALA A 2 -5.30 27.38 4.32
C ALA A 2 -4.12 27.16 3.41
N ALA A 3 -2.98 27.54 3.87
CA ALA A 3 -1.78 27.32 3.09
C ALA A 3 -1.60 25.87 2.71
N MET A 4 -2.07 24.98 3.55
CA MET A 4 -1.93 23.57 3.24
C MET A 4 -2.78 23.15 2.08
N SER A 5 -3.95 23.76 1.91
CA SER A 5 -4.82 23.40 0.80
C SER A 5 -4.28 23.89 -0.54
N GLY A 6 -3.35 24.84 -0.53
CA GLY A 6 -2.72 25.33 -1.74
C GLY A 6 -1.60 24.46 -2.25
N ASP A 7 -1.19 23.47 -1.48
CA ASP A 7 -0.02 22.66 -1.83
C ASP A 7 -0.34 21.45 -2.70
N LYS A 8 -1.46 21.46 -3.37
CA LYS A 8 -1.79 20.40 -4.32
C LYS A 8 -0.86 20.49 -5.52
N LYS A 9 -0.23 19.37 -5.83
CA LYS A 9 0.71 19.28 -6.94
C LYS A 9 0.21 18.28 -7.96
N GLN A 10 0.39 18.60 -9.22
CA GLN A 10 0.03 17.69 -10.30
C GLN A 10 1.25 16.86 -10.66
N VAL A 11 1.04 15.55 -10.76
CA VAL A 11 2.09 14.60 -11.12
C VAL A 11 1.61 13.81 -12.31
N MET A 12 2.44 13.72 -13.34
CA MET A 12 2.14 12.87 -14.49
C MET A 12 2.73 11.49 -14.23
N VAL A 13 1.91 10.47 -14.30
CA VAL A 13 2.34 9.09 -14.11
C VAL A 13 1.97 8.25 -15.32
N SER A 14 2.75 7.21 -15.58
CA SER A 14 2.48 6.28 -16.69
C SER A 14 2.24 4.90 -16.11
N ILE A 15 1.06 4.34 -16.40
CA ILE A 15 0.67 3.00 -15.95
C ILE A 15 0.15 2.23 -17.14
N LEU A 16 0.73 1.09 -17.41
CA LEU A 16 0.38 0.20 -18.52
C LEU A 16 0.36 0.97 -19.86
N GLY A 17 1.36 1.83 -20.05
CA GLY A 17 1.49 2.62 -21.28
C GLY A 17 0.56 3.80 -21.40
N GLN A 18 -0.26 4.08 -20.39
CA GLN A 18 -1.18 5.20 -20.37
C GLN A 18 -0.71 6.27 -19.39
N THR A 19 -0.77 7.51 -19.81
CA THR A 19 -0.34 8.63 -18.99
C THR A 19 -1.53 9.29 -18.31
N PHE A 20 -1.42 9.51 -16.99
CA PHE A 20 -2.49 10.10 -16.20
C PHE A 20 -1.96 11.28 -15.39
N PRO A 21 -2.74 12.36 -15.31
CA PRO A 21 -2.45 13.42 -14.36
C PRO A 21 -3.05 13.04 -13.00
N LEU A 22 -2.25 13.09 -11.97
CA LEU A 22 -2.71 12.87 -10.61
C LEU A 22 -2.42 14.11 -9.77
N VAL A 23 -3.29 14.37 -8.81
CA VAL A 23 -3.11 15.48 -7.88
C VAL A 23 -2.77 14.89 -6.51
N THR A 24 -1.67 15.35 -5.93
CA THR A 24 -1.25 14.89 -4.62
C THR A 24 -1.02 16.08 -3.71
N THR A 25 -1.32 15.91 -2.42
CA THR A 25 -0.97 16.88 -1.40
C THR A 25 0.33 16.52 -0.70
N GLY A 26 0.85 15.33 -0.96
CA GLY A 26 2.10 14.86 -0.40
C GLY A 26 3.28 15.11 -1.32
N ASP A 27 4.34 14.36 -1.10
CA ASP A 27 5.54 14.44 -1.93
C ASP A 27 5.25 13.81 -3.30
N PRO A 28 5.45 14.54 -4.40
CA PRO A 28 5.28 13.97 -5.74
C PRO A 28 6.11 12.71 -5.99
N ALA A 29 7.29 12.61 -5.37
CA ALA A 29 8.14 11.43 -5.52
C ALA A 29 7.47 10.17 -4.96
N ASP A 30 6.72 10.28 -3.87
CA ASP A 30 5.98 9.15 -3.31
C ASP A 30 4.87 8.68 -4.26
N THR A 31 4.17 9.62 -4.88
CA THR A 31 3.12 9.29 -5.85
C THR A 31 3.72 8.62 -7.08
N GLU A 32 4.87 9.11 -7.55
CA GLU A 32 5.56 8.49 -8.67
C GLU A 32 6.01 7.07 -8.34
N ALA A 33 6.51 6.85 -7.13
CA ALA A 33 6.91 5.52 -6.68
C ALA A 33 5.73 4.55 -6.62
N LEU A 34 4.58 5.00 -6.13
CA LEU A 34 3.37 4.20 -6.09
C LEU A 34 2.89 3.84 -7.50
N ALA A 35 2.94 4.81 -8.40
CA ALA A 35 2.54 4.58 -9.79
C ALA A 35 3.46 3.55 -10.46
N LEU A 36 4.75 3.60 -10.17
CA LEU A 36 5.70 2.62 -10.70
C LEU A 36 5.40 1.22 -10.18
N GLU A 37 5.08 1.08 -8.91
CA GLU A 37 4.70 -0.20 -8.34
C GLU A 37 3.46 -0.79 -9.02
N VAL A 38 2.45 0.05 -9.24
CA VAL A 38 1.23 -0.38 -9.91
C VAL A 38 1.53 -0.76 -11.36
N ASP A 39 2.34 0.04 -12.05
CA ASP A 39 2.73 -0.23 -13.43
C ASP A 39 3.44 -1.58 -13.55
N GLU A 40 4.39 -1.84 -12.69
CA GLU A 40 5.13 -3.11 -12.68
C GLU A 40 4.20 -4.29 -12.41
N LEU A 41 3.28 -4.16 -11.47
CA LEU A 41 2.31 -5.20 -11.16
C LEU A 41 1.39 -5.48 -12.33
N MET A 42 0.85 -4.43 -12.96
CA MET A 42 -0.05 -4.57 -14.09
C MET A 42 0.66 -5.17 -15.30
N ASN A 43 1.90 -4.77 -15.55
CA ASN A 43 2.69 -5.35 -16.64
C ASN A 43 2.99 -6.83 -16.38
N SER A 44 3.27 -7.19 -15.14
CA SER A 44 3.48 -8.59 -14.78
C SER A 44 2.24 -9.44 -15.05
N ILE A 45 1.06 -8.95 -14.69
CA ILE A 45 -0.20 -9.65 -14.94
C ILE A 45 -0.49 -9.75 -16.44
N ALA A 46 -0.29 -8.64 -17.16
CA ALA A 46 -0.52 -8.61 -18.61
C ALA A 46 0.39 -9.58 -19.35
N THR A 47 1.62 -9.74 -18.90
CA THR A 47 2.58 -10.66 -19.53
C THR A 47 2.16 -12.11 -19.32
N ARG A 48 1.60 -12.44 -18.17
CA ARG A 48 1.15 -13.80 -17.86
C ARG A 48 -0.15 -14.17 -18.55
N SER A 49 -0.99 -13.18 -18.86
CA SER A 49 -2.34 -13.42 -19.37
C SER A 49 -2.58 -12.56 -20.59
N ARG A 50 -2.14 -13.07 -21.73
CA ARG A 50 -2.10 -12.33 -23.00
C ARG A 50 -3.44 -11.82 -23.51
N ASN A 51 -4.55 -12.43 -23.10
CA ASN A 51 -5.87 -12.09 -23.62
C ASN A 51 -6.66 -11.15 -22.72
N LEU A 52 -6.03 -10.55 -21.72
CA LEU A 52 -6.72 -9.66 -20.83
C LEU A 52 -6.60 -8.21 -21.31
N ASP A 53 -7.71 -7.50 -21.31
CA ASP A 53 -7.71 -6.08 -21.57
C ASP A 53 -7.22 -5.32 -20.32
N SER A 54 -6.99 -4.02 -20.46
CA SER A 54 -6.44 -3.21 -19.37
C SER A 54 -7.37 -3.15 -18.16
N ALA A 55 -8.69 -3.18 -18.38
CA ALA A 55 -9.65 -3.17 -17.28
C ALA A 55 -9.55 -4.45 -16.44
N ARG A 56 -9.43 -5.61 -17.08
CA ARG A 56 -9.29 -6.87 -16.37
C ARG A 56 -7.95 -6.97 -15.65
N VAL A 57 -6.89 -6.48 -16.28
CA VAL A 57 -5.57 -6.40 -15.65
C VAL A 57 -5.66 -5.54 -14.39
N ALA A 58 -6.33 -4.40 -14.46
CA ALA A 58 -6.50 -3.51 -13.32
C ALA A 58 -7.30 -4.17 -12.19
N ILE A 59 -8.34 -4.93 -12.52
CA ILE A 59 -9.14 -5.65 -11.54
C ILE A 59 -8.28 -6.69 -10.82
N LEU A 60 -7.50 -7.47 -11.56
CA LEU A 60 -6.62 -8.48 -10.97
C LEU A 60 -5.53 -7.83 -10.12
N ALA A 61 -4.96 -6.70 -10.58
CA ALA A 61 -3.99 -5.95 -9.80
C ALA A 61 -4.59 -5.44 -8.49
N SER A 62 -5.84 -4.95 -8.54
CA SER A 62 -6.55 -4.48 -7.36
C SER A 62 -6.76 -5.59 -6.35
N LEU A 63 -7.16 -6.78 -6.81
CA LEU A 63 -7.32 -7.95 -5.95
C LEU A 63 -6.00 -8.37 -5.32
N HIS A 64 -4.93 -8.35 -6.10
CA HIS A 64 -3.61 -8.67 -5.60
C HIS A 64 -3.16 -7.70 -4.49
N LEU A 65 -3.38 -6.41 -4.70
CA LEU A 65 -3.02 -5.38 -3.73
C LEU A 65 -3.88 -5.48 -2.47
N ALA A 66 -5.17 -5.75 -2.62
CA ALA A 66 -6.07 -5.93 -1.49
C ALA A 66 -5.66 -7.14 -0.64
N ASP A 67 -5.28 -8.25 -1.30
CA ASP A 67 -4.81 -9.45 -0.62
C ASP A 67 -3.50 -9.17 0.13
N LYS A 68 -2.57 -8.49 -0.53
CA LYS A 68 -1.30 -8.12 0.08
C LYS A 68 -1.49 -7.20 1.29
N LEU A 69 -2.41 -6.25 1.18
CA LEU A 69 -2.74 -5.35 2.29
C LEU A 69 -3.31 -6.14 3.46
N ARG A 70 -4.21 -7.08 3.19
CA ARG A 70 -4.80 -7.94 4.25
C ARG A 70 -3.74 -8.79 4.93
N GLN A 71 -2.81 -9.35 4.17
CA GLN A 71 -1.70 -10.13 4.71
C GLN A 71 -0.81 -9.26 5.60
N THR A 72 -0.48 -8.06 5.16
CA THR A 72 0.35 -7.13 5.91
C THR A 72 -0.33 -6.69 7.20
N GLU A 73 -1.62 -6.41 7.14
CA GLU A 73 -2.41 -6.08 8.35
C GLU A 73 -2.45 -7.24 9.33
N GLY A 74 -2.58 -8.46 8.81
CA GLY A 74 -2.54 -9.66 9.64
C GLY A 74 -1.20 -9.86 10.33
N GLU A 75 -0.11 -9.65 9.61
CA GLU A 75 1.24 -9.71 10.17
C GLU A 75 1.45 -8.66 11.24
N LEU A 76 0.97 -7.45 11.02
CA LEU A 76 1.07 -6.36 11.99
C LEU A 76 0.27 -6.68 13.25
N LYS A 77 -0.94 -7.20 13.11
CA LYS A 77 -1.75 -7.62 14.25
C LYS A 77 -1.09 -8.73 15.03
N ALA A 78 -0.51 -9.71 14.35
CA ALA A 78 0.19 -10.81 15.00
C ALA A 78 1.40 -10.31 15.79
N LEU A 79 2.17 -9.39 15.21
CA LEU A 79 3.31 -8.80 15.89
C LEU A 79 2.88 -7.98 17.10
N ASN A 80 1.85 -7.16 16.97
CA ASN A 80 1.32 -6.37 18.07
C ASN A 80 0.78 -7.26 19.19
N GLY A 81 0.09 -8.36 18.82
CA GLY A 81 -0.41 -9.32 19.79
C GLY A 81 0.70 -9.97 20.58
N LYS A 82 1.80 -10.35 19.92
CA LYS A 82 2.95 -10.93 20.61
C LYS A 82 3.60 -9.95 21.57
N VAL A 83 3.71 -8.69 21.17
CA VAL A 83 4.27 -7.66 22.06
C VAL A 83 3.38 -7.45 23.27
N GLU A 84 2.07 -7.39 23.09
CA GLU A 84 1.13 -7.26 24.19
C GLU A 84 1.19 -8.44 25.14
N GLU A 85 1.29 -9.66 24.62
CA GLU A 85 1.41 -10.87 25.45
C GLU A 85 2.67 -10.83 26.29
N ARG A 86 3.79 -10.44 25.73
CA ARG A 86 5.05 -10.31 26.46
C ARG A 86 4.96 -9.25 27.55
N THR A 87 4.34 -8.13 27.23
CA THR A 87 4.17 -7.05 28.19
C THR A 87 3.27 -7.49 29.35
N ARG A 88 2.18 -8.19 29.08
CA ARG A 88 1.30 -8.72 30.10
C ARG A 88 2.01 -9.72 31.00
N HIS A 89 2.82 -10.60 30.39
CA HIS A 89 3.58 -11.59 31.14
C HIS A 89 4.56 -10.93 32.09
N LEU A 90 5.31 -9.94 31.60
CA LEU A 90 6.25 -9.19 32.43
C LEU A 90 5.53 -8.45 33.56
N SER A 91 4.39 -7.84 33.27
CA SER A 91 3.60 -7.15 34.29
C SER A 91 3.12 -8.12 35.37
N ALA A 92 2.70 -9.31 34.99
CA ALA A 92 2.28 -10.34 35.94
C ALA A 92 3.43 -10.79 36.83
N LEU A 93 4.63 -10.98 36.25
CA LEU A 93 5.81 -11.35 37.03
C LEU A 93 6.20 -10.27 38.02
N LEU A 94 6.13 -9.02 37.60
CA LEU A 94 6.44 -7.89 38.46
C LEU A 94 5.42 -7.76 39.61
N ALA A 95 4.15 -8.03 39.32
CA ALA A 95 3.12 -8.00 40.35
C ALA A 95 3.35 -9.12 41.39
N ASP A 96 3.81 -10.28 40.97
CA ASP A 96 4.10 -11.37 41.89
C ASP A 96 5.29 -11.06 42.81
N ILE A 97 6.23 -10.26 42.34
CA ILE A 97 7.40 -9.89 43.13
C ILE A 97 7.06 -8.82 44.17
N SER A 98 6.13 -7.97 43.84
CA SER A 98 5.72 -6.90 44.71
C SER A 98 4.68 -7.37 45.74
#